data_dc8f3e4266aa29cdaf2175c23d5f6105
#
_entry.id   dc8f3e4266aa29cdaf2175c23d5f6105
#
_cell.length_a   1.000
_cell.length_b   1.000
_cell.length_c   1.000
_cell.angle_alpha   90.00
_cell.angle_beta   90.00
_cell.angle_gamma   90.00
#
_symmetry.space_group_name_H-M   'P 1'
#
loop_
_entity.id
_entity.type
_entity.pdbx_description
1 polymer ?
#
loop_
_entity_poly.entity_id
_entity_poly.type
_entity_poly.pdbx_seq_one_letter_code
_entity_poly.pdbx_strand_id
1 'polypeptide(L)'
;MLRFEDPTFLWLLWLIPVLILVRLVGWRRRKAKLKRLGDPELLKQLMPDISKYRPTVKFVLMLAALALVIVMVARPQMGSKISHDKRNGIETMICLDISNSMLAEDVAPSRLDKSKMLIENLVDNFSNDKIGLIVFAGDAFVQLPITSDYVSAKMFLQNITPGLIQTQGTNIGDAILLATKSFTQQDNVGRAIIVITDGENHEDGAKEAAEIAQKKGINVFILGIGNTKGAPIPMGDGSYLKDHAGNTVMTALNEQMCRELAQAGKGQYIHVDNTSDAEKALNDDLTKLQKGDMTSVIYSAYDEQFQAVGILIILLLIIEVCMMEVKNPLLRNIKFFKRDSLKLPK
;
A
#
# COMPACT_ATOMS: atom_id res chain seq x y z
N MET A 1 13.31 -14.13 3.01
CA MET A 1 12.83 -15.54 3.04
C MET A 1 12.30 -15.89 1.65
N LEU A 2 12.56 -17.11 1.17
CA LEU A 2 12.02 -17.61 -0.09
C LEU A 2 10.58 -18.06 0.16
N ARG A 3 9.62 -17.50 -0.58
CA ARG A 3 8.20 -17.83 -0.52
C ARG A 3 7.72 -18.17 -1.93
N PHE A 4 6.74 -19.07 -2.05
CA PHE A 4 6.02 -19.31 -3.29
C PHE A 4 4.66 -18.64 -3.21
N GLU A 5 4.26 -17.94 -4.26
CA GLU A 5 2.93 -17.31 -4.33
C GLU A 5 1.85 -18.41 -4.39
N ASP A 6 2.05 -19.38 -5.29
CA ASP A 6 1.13 -20.49 -5.52
C ASP A 6 1.80 -21.85 -5.26
N PRO A 7 1.92 -22.28 -4.00
CA PRO A 7 2.58 -23.55 -3.65
C PRO A 7 1.83 -24.78 -4.16
N THR A 8 0.57 -24.65 -4.58
CA THR A 8 -0.24 -25.74 -5.13
C THR A 8 0.35 -26.33 -6.39
N PHE A 9 1.02 -25.53 -7.22
CA PHE A 9 1.69 -26.04 -8.42
C PHE A 9 2.87 -26.97 -8.14
N LEU A 10 3.44 -26.95 -6.94
CA LEU A 10 4.51 -27.88 -6.57
C LEU A 10 4.04 -29.34 -6.54
N TRP A 11 2.72 -29.60 -6.42
CA TRP A 11 2.18 -30.94 -6.55
C TRP A 11 2.45 -31.56 -7.93
N LEU A 12 2.65 -30.75 -8.97
CA LEU A 12 3.05 -31.24 -10.30
C LEU A 12 4.42 -31.92 -10.31
N LEU A 13 5.26 -31.72 -9.29
CA LEU A 13 6.52 -32.46 -9.15
C LEU A 13 6.31 -33.98 -9.05
N TRP A 14 5.12 -34.44 -8.61
CA TRP A 14 4.78 -35.85 -8.64
C TRP A 14 4.70 -36.45 -10.05
N LEU A 15 4.64 -35.63 -11.08
CA LEU A 15 4.72 -36.06 -12.48
C LEU A 15 6.11 -36.64 -12.81
N ILE A 16 7.17 -36.12 -12.17
CA ILE A 16 8.56 -36.56 -12.41
C ILE A 16 8.78 -38.07 -12.12
N PRO A 17 8.43 -38.58 -10.93
CA PRO A 17 8.57 -40.04 -10.67
C PRO A 17 7.70 -40.86 -11.60
N VAL A 18 6.54 -40.41 -12.02
CA VAL A 18 5.69 -41.10 -12.99
C VAL A 18 6.41 -41.22 -14.34
N LEU A 19 7.00 -40.11 -14.85
CA LEU A 19 7.77 -40.10 -16.08
C LEU A 19 9.01 -40.99 -16.01
N ILE A 20 9.71 -41.06 -14.86
CA ILE A 20 10.82 -41.95 -14.63
C ILE A 20 10.36 -43.41 -14.72
N LEU A 21 9.22 -43.73 -14.09
CA LEU A 21 8.65 -45.09 -14.11
C LEU A 21 8.26 -45.50 -15.54
N VAL A 22 7.60 -44.64 -16.29
CA VAL A 22 7.25 -44.88 -17.72
C VAL A 22 8.52 -45.13 -18.53
N ARG A 23 9.57 -44.34 -18.31
CA ARG A 23 10.88 -44.52 -18.98
C ARG A 23 11.50 -45.87 -18.65
N LEU A 24 11.49 -46.29 -17.37
CA LEU A 24 12.03 -47.58 -16.94
C LEU A 24 11.28 -48.75 -17.56
N VAL A 25 9.95 -48.68 -17.58
CA VAL A 25 9.11 -49.71 -18.23
C VAL A 25 9.40 -49.75 -19.74
N GLY A 26 9.47 -48.60 -20.40
CA GLY A 26 9.81 -48.47 -21.81
C GLY A 26 11.18 -49.08 -22.12
N TRP A 27 12.20 -48.78 -21.28
CA TRP A 27 13.55 -49.32 -21.43
C TRP A 27 13.58 -50.85 -21.27
N ARG A 28 12.85 -51.40 -20.26
CA ARG A 28 12.72 -52.85 -20.07
C ARG A 28 12.05 -53.50 -21.28
N ARG A 29 10.97 -52.91 -21.80
CA ARG A 29 10.26 -53.44 -23.00
C ARG A 29 11.16 -53.36 -24.24
N ARG A 30 11.91 -52.29 -24.42
CA ARG A 30 12.85 -52.14 -25.55
C ARG A 30 13.98 -53.13 -25.48
N LYS A 31 14.56 -53.36 -24.28
CA LYS A 31 15.59 -54.40 -24.07
C LYS A 31 15.07 -55.83 -24.33
N ALA A 32 13.83 -56.12 -23.94
CA ALA A 32 13.19 -57.41 -24.21
C ALA A 32 12.94 -57.62 -25.73
N LYS A 33 12.51 -56.58 -26.45
CA LYS A 33 12.33 -56.62 -27.92
C LYS A 33 13.67 -56.83 -28.64
N LEU A 34 14.73 -56.13 -28.22
CA LEU A 34 16.07 -56.30 -28.81
C LEU A 34 16.63 -57.73 -28.60
N LYS A 35 16.40 -58.35 -27.46
CA LYS A 35 16.78 -59.75 -27.20
C LYS A 35 16.04 -60.75 -28.10
N ARG A 36 14.85 -60.43 -28.61
CA ARG A 36 14.09 -61.27 -29.54
C ARG A 36 14.55 -61.14 -31.00
N LEU A 37 15.24 -60.01 -31.35
CA LEU A 37 15.72 -59.71 -32.68
C LEU A 37 17.08 -60.38 -33.05
N GLY A 38 17.85 -60.79 -32.07
CA GLY A 38 19.12 -61.43 -32.27
C GLY A 38 20.09 -61.29 -31.10
N ASP A 39 21.31 -61.79 -31.30
CA ASP A 39 22.38 -61.76 -30.30
C ASP A 39 22.75 -60.27 -29.99
N PRO A 40 22.76 -59.91 -28.71
CA PRO A 40 23.11 -58.52 -28.31
C PRO A 40 24.49 -58.05 -28.72
N GLU A 41 25.45 -58.97 -28.91
CA GLU A 41 26.81 -58.58 -29.36
C GLU A 41 26.86 -58.23 -30.83
N LEU A 42 26.14 -58.94 -31.68
CA LEU A 42 26.00 -58.67 -33.10
C LEU A 42 25.25 -57.36 -33.37
N LEU A 43 24.16 -57.10 -32.61
CA LEU A 43 23.39 -55.85 -32.67
C LEU A 43 24.25 -54.63 -32.27
N LYS A 44 25.19 -54.81 -31.34
CA LYS A 44 26.08 -53.75 -30.89
C LYS A 44 27.14 -53.39 -31.95
N GLN A 45 27.56 -54.34 -32.78
CA GLN A 45 28.47 -54.13 -33.92
C GLN A 45 27.77 -53.40 -35.08
N LEU A 46 26.49 -53.65 -35.27
CA LEU A 46 25.65 -52.99 -36.27
C LEU A 46 25.30 -51.54 -35.95
N MET A 47 25.46 -51.12 -34.68
CA MET A 47 25.12 -49.79 -34.21
C MET A 47 26.27 -49.11 -33.46
N PRO A 48 27.44 -48.86 -34.09
CA PRO A 48 28.68 -48.39 -33.45
C PRO A 48 28.56 -46.95 -32.92
N ASP A 49 27.67 -46.17 -33.52
CA ASP A 49 27.55 -44.69 -33.23
C ASP A 49 26.51 -44.35 -32.15
N ILE A 50 25.77 -45.35 -31.63
CA ILE A 50 24.79 -45.10 -30.59
C ILE A 50 25.47 -45.05 -29.20
N SER A 51 25.32 -43.94 -28.53
CA SER A 51 25.85 -43.78 -27.18
C SER A 51 24.90 -44.41 -26.12
N LYS A 52 25.46 -45.15 -25.19
CA LYS A 52 24.68 -45.77 -24.09
C LYS A 52 24.17 -44.72 -23.07
N TYR A 53 24.89 -43.62 -22.90
CA TYR A 53 24.63 -42.64 -21.84
C TYR A 53 23.86 -41.44 -22.32
N ARG A 54 24.04 -41.01 -23.58
CA ARG A 54 23.43 -39.76 -24.11
C ARG A 54 21.90 -39.74 -24.01
N PRO A 55 21.15 -40.78 -24.35
CA PRO A 55 19.69 -40.76 -24.20
C PRO A 55 19.23 -40.64 -22.74
N THR A 56 20.04 -41.15 -21.80
CA THR A 56 19.75 -41.05 -20.37
C THR A 56 20.04 -39.63 -19.87
N VAL A 57 21.18 -39.04 -20.25
CA VAL A 57 21.54 -37.68 -19.88
C VAL A 57 20.52 -36.68 -20.46
N LYS A 58 20.14 -36.87 -21.73
CA LYS A 58 19.13 -36.03 -22.41
C LYS A 58 17.79 -36.11 -21.65
N PHE A 59 17.35 -37.30 -21.24
CA PHE A 59 16.14 -37.43 -20.45
C PHE A 59 16.23 -36.76 -19.07
N VAL A 60 17.37 -36.86 -18.39
CA VAL A 60 17.60 -36.19 -17.10
C VAL A 60 17.56 -34.65 -17.26
N LEU A 61 18.18 -34.12 -18.31
CA LEU A 61 18.14 -32.69 -18.61
C LEU A 61 16.70 -32.21 -18.87
N MET A 62 15.92 -33.00 -19.63
CA MET A 62 14.51 -32.69 -19.86
C MET A 62 13.67 -32.71 -18.58
N LEU A 63 13.92 -33.70 -17.68
CA LEU A 63 13.25 -33.74 -16.39
C LEU A 63 13.66 -32.57 -15.47
N ALA A 64 14.94 -32.19 -15.51
CA ALA A 64 15.42 -31.03 -14.76
C ALA A 64 14.78 -29.73 -15.27
N ALA A 65 14.68 -29.57 -16.59
CA ALA A 65 13.99 -28.44 -17.20
C ALA A 65 12.51 -28.42 -16.81
N LEU A 66 11.82 -29.58 -16.83
CA LEU A 66 10.43 -29.69 -16.40
C LEU A 66 10.26 -29.32 -14.92
N ALA A 67 11.15 -29.80 -14.04
CA ALA A 67 11.13 -29.44 -12.62
C ALA A 67 11.26 -27.94 -12.41
N LEU A 68 12.18 -27.29 -13.13
CA LEU A 68 12.36 -25.85 -13.07
C LEU A 68 11.16 -25.07 -13.63
N VAL A 69 10.51 -25.57 -14.70
CA VAL A 69 9.25 -25.00 -15.20
C VAL A 69 8.17 -25.03 -14.12
N ILE A 70 8.01 -26.16 -13.41
CA ILE A 70 7.05 -26.28 -12.32
C ILE A 70 7.37 -25.26 -11.19
N VAL A 71 8.65 -25.13 -10.82
CA VAL A 71 9.09 -24.15 -9.83
C VAL A 71 8.83 -22.71 -10.34
N MET A 72 9.05 -22.43 -11.61
CA MET A 72 8.79 -21.13 -12.21
C MET A 72 7.30 -20.77 -12.17
N VAL A 73 6.41 -21.72 -12.46
CA VAL A 73 4.96 -21.56 -12.40
C VAL A 73 4.47 -21.33 -10.96
N ALA A 74 5.15 -21.92 -9.96
CA ALA A 74 4.87 -21.69 -8.53
C ALA A 74 5.27 -20.26 -8.06
N ARG A 75 5.84 -19.41 -8.96
CA ARG A 75 6.24 -18.00 -8.75
C ARG A 75 7.09 -17.83 -7.48
N PRO A 76 8.37 -18.23 -7.51
CA PRO A 76 9.27 -18.01 -6.39
C PRO A 76 9.49 -16.52 -6.16
N GLN A 77 9.22 -16.07 -4.94
CA GLN A 77 9.34 -14.68 -4.49
C GLN A 77 10.47 -14.58 -3.47
N MET A 78 11.31 -13.57 -3.60
CA MET A 78 12.44 -13.35 -2.73
C MET A 78 12.59 -11.88 -2.35
N GLY A 79 12.57 -11.59 -1.05
CA GLY A 79 12.70 -10.22 -0.54
C GLY A 79 11.39 -9.43 -0.61
N SER A 80 11.41 -8.25 -0.01
CA SER A 80 10.36 -7.22 -0.17
C SER A 80 10.99 -6.04 -0.89
N LYS A 81 10.43 -5.64 -2.02
CA LYS A 81 10.77 -4.35 -2.63
C LYS A 81 10.01 -3.25 -1.90
N ILE A 82 10.74 -2.33 -1.33
CA ILE A 82 10.19 -1.04 -0.93
C ILE A 82 10.12 -0.22 -2.22
N SER A 83 8.92 -0.06 -2.77
CA SER A 83 8.71 0.84 -3.90
C SER A 83 8.45 2.23 -3.35
N HIS A 84 9.27 3.18 -3.74
CA HIS A 84 9.02 4.60 -3.52
C HIS A 84 8.22 5.11 -4.70
N ASP A 85 6.91 5.22 -4.51
CA ASP A 85 6.05 5.83 -5.53
C ASP A 85 6.08 7.35 -5.34
N LYS A 86 6.57 8.06 -6.35
CA LYS A 86 6.57 9.52 -6.35
C LYS A 86 5.21 10.00 -6.83
N ARG A 87 4.48 10.67 -5.97
CA ARG A 87 3.19 11.27 -6.27
C ARG A 87 3.25 12.77 -6.04
N ASN A 88 2.60 13.53 -6.89
CA ASN A 88 2.46 14.98 -6.72
C ASN A 88 1.18 15.27 -5.95
N GLY A 89 1.30 15.82 -4.76
CA GLY A 89 0.16 16.16 -3.93
C GLY A 89 0.53 17.15 -2.82
N ILE A 90 -0.41 17.39 -1.92
CA ILE A 90 -0.25 18.23 -0.72
C ILE A 90 -0.40 17.39 0.55
N GLU A 91 0.09 17.92 1.67
CA GLU A 91 -0.19 17.37 3.00
C GLU A 91 -1.28 18.20 3.66
N THR A 92 -2.37 17.55 4.05
CA THR A 92 -3.51 18.20 4.69
C THR A 92 -3.72 17.64 6.09
N MET A 93 -3.70 18.52 7.11
CA MET A 93 -4.05 18.16 8.48
C MET A 93 -5.44 18.69 8.81
N ILE A 94 -6.38 17.82 9.08
CA ILE A 94 -7.74 18.19 9.49
C ILE A 94 -7.80 18.23 11.00
N CYS A 95 -8.19 19.36 11.56
CA CYS A 95 -8.46 19.56 12.98
C CYS A 95 -9.98 19.62 13.17
N LEU A 96 -10.56 18.58 13.74
CA LEU A 96 -12.00 18.46 13.96
C LEU A 96 -12.33 18.78 15.42
N ASP A 97 -13.14 19.77 15.62
CA ASP A 97 -13.74 20.11 16.91
C ASP A 97 -14.73 19.02 17.31
N ILE A 98 -14.56 18.48 18.51
CA ILE A 98 -15.45 17.47 19.08
C ILE A 98 -16.00 17.90 20.46
N SER A 99 -15.99 19.20 20.74
CA SER A 99 -16.60 19.76 21.92
C SER A 99 -18.11 19.49 21.95
N ASN A 100 -18.72 19.62 23.10
CA ASN A 100 -20.16 19.36 23.25
C ASN A 100 -21.05 20.28 22.40
N SER A 101 -20.59 21.49 22.06
CA SER A 101 -21.29 22.43 21.18
C SER A 101 -21.49 21.85 19.76
N MET A 102 -20.60 20.96 19.31
CA MET A 102 -20.71 20.28 18.03
C MET A 102 -21.83 19.22 17.95
N LEU A 103 -22.48 18.90 19.08
CA LEU A 103 -23.72 18.11 19.11
C LEU A 103 -24.97 18.88 18.71
N ALA A 104 -24.90 20.22 18.61
CA ALA A 104 -26.05 21.03 18.19
C ALA A 104 -26.58 20.62 16.81
N GLU A 105 -27.92 20.65 16.66
CA GLU A 105 -28.64 20.17 15.47
C GLU A 105 -29.16 21.32 14.58
N ASP A 106 -28.56 22.49 14.67
CA ASP A 106 -28.88 23.62 13.79
C ASP A 106 -28.40 23.43 12.35
N VAL A 107 -27.45 22.51 12.17
CA VAL A 107 -27.04 21.94 10.87
C VAL A 107 -27.31 20.44 10.91
N ALA A 108 -28.12 19.93 9.98
CA ALA A 108 -28.54 18.53 10.01
C ALA A 108 -27.45 17.55 9.52
N PRO A 109 -27.25 16.38 10.15
CA PRO A 109 -27.98 15.84 11.32
C PRO A 109 -27.57 16.48 12.65
N SER A 110 -26.26 16.71 12.85
CA SER A 110 -25.62 17.51 13.89
C SER A 110 -24.42 18.24 13.28
N ARG A 111 -23.86 19.24 13.94
CA ARG A 111 -22.64 19.91 13.47
C ARG A 111 -21.49 18.89 13.32
N LEU A 112 -21.32 17.98 14.29
CA LEU A 112 -20.28 16.95 14.26
C LEU A 112 -20.49 15.97 13.12
N ASP A 113 -21.70 15.43 12.95
CA ASP A 113 -21.97 14.47 11.87
C ASP A 113 -21.86 15.12 10.49
N LYS A 114 -22.32 16.34 10.34
CA LYS A 114 -22.14 17.10 9.11
C LYS A 114 -20.66 17.32 8.81
N SER A 115 -19.84 17.63 9.83
CA SER A 115 -18.39 17.76 9.68
C SER A 115 -17.74 16.47 9.23
N LYS A 116 -18.15 15.31 9.78
CA LYS A 116 -17.67 13.99 9.35
C LYS A 116 -18.03 13.73 7.89
N MET A 117 -19.29 13.97 7.49
CA MET A 117 -19.72 13.80 6.09
C MET A 117 -18.90 14.67 5.13
N LEU A 118 -18.63 15.93 5.52
CA LEU A 118 -17.81 16.85 4.73
C LEU A 118 -16.37 16.33 4.59
N ILE A 119 -15.78 15.83 5.66
CA ILE A 119 -14.43 15.24 5.63
C ILE A 119 -14.41 13.99 4.77
N GLU A 120 -15.41 13.10 4.85
CA GLU A 120 -15.50 11.90 4.01
C GLU A 120 -15.53 12.27 2.51
N ASN A 121 -16.37 13.22 2.14
CA ASN A 121 -16.45 13.71 0.76
C ASN A 121 -15.15 14.37 0.29
N LEU A 122 -14.48 15.13 1.15
CA LEU A 122 -13.19 15.73 0.86
C LEU A 122 -12.12 14.66 0.59
N VAL A 123 -12.08 13.61 1.44
CA VAL A 123 -11.16 12.49 1.30
C VAL A 123 -11.41 11.70 0.01
N ASP A 124 -12.67 11.58 -0.43
CA ASP A 124 -13.01 10.93 -1.70
C ASP A 124 -12.49 11.69 -2.93
N ASN A 125 -12.34 13.00 -2.82
CA ASN A 125 -11.78 13.83 -3.89
C ASN A 125 -10.24 13.83 -3.91
N PHE A 126 -9.58 13.34 -2.85
CA PHE A 126 -8.13 13.22 -2.81
C PHE A 126 -7.66 12.03 -3.65
N SER A 127 -6.68 12.25 -4.51
CA SER A 127 -6.10 11.20 -5.35
C SER A 127 -4.65 10.88 -5.00
N ASN A 128 -3.88 11.91 -4.65
CA ASN A 128 -2.45 11.79 -4.38
C ASN A 128 -2.02 12.53 -3.11
N ASP A 129 -2.96 13.19 -2.44
CA ASP A 129 -2.70 13.99 -1.25
C ASP A 129 -2.54 13.10 -0.01
N LYS A 130 -1.84 13.57 1.00
CA LYS A 130 -1.79 12.91 2.30
C LYS A 130 -2.70 13.63 3.27
N ILE A 131 -3.35 12.86 4.11
CA ILE A 131 -4.27 13.35 5.12
C ILE A 131 -3.82 12.93 6.52
N GLY A 132 -3.96 13.83 7.48
CA GLY A 132 -3.89 13.52 8.91
C GLY A 132 -5.12 14.07 9.61
N LEU A 133 -5.44 13.52 10.79
CA LEU A 133 -6.61 13.89 11.55
C LEU A 133 -6.23 14.18 13.01
N ILE A 134 -6.59 15.36 13.46
CA ILE A 134 -6.50 15.81 14.85
C ILE A 134 -7.92 16.01 15.33
N VAL A 135 -8.24 15.54 16.52
CA VAL A 135 -9.47 15.87 17.23
C VAL A 135 -9.13 16.79 18.39
N PHE A 136 -9.98 17.75 18.66
CA PHE A 136 -9.75 18.67 19.75
C PHE A 136 -11.05 19.10 20.44
N ALA A 137 -10.93 19.46 21.71
CA ALA A 137 -11.89 20.14 22.56
C ALA A 137 -11.09 21.02 23.52
N GLY A 138 -11.09 20.80 24.83
CA GLY A 138 -10.17 21.43 25.76
C GLY A 138 -8.71 21.06 25.55
N ASP A 139 -8.45 19.86 25.08
CA ASP A 139 -7.14 19.34 24.67
C ASP A 139 -7.15 18.91 23.19
N ALA A 140 -5.97 18.75 22.57
CA ALA A 140 -5.84 18.33 21.18
C ALA A 140 -5.01 17.02 21.06
N PHE A 141 -5.47 16.07 20.24
CA PHE A 141 -4.81 14.77 20.02
C PHE A 141 -4.74 14.40 18.56
N VAL A 142 -3.60 13.81 18.14
CA VAL A 142 -3.47 13.22 16.81
C VAL A 142 -4.22 11.90 16.77
N GLN A 143 -5.33 11.85 16.08
CA GLN A 143 -6.12 10.64 15.88
C GLN A 143 -5.57 9.80 14.73
N LEU A 144 -5.08 10.44 13.68
CA LEU A 144 -4.43 9.81 12.55
C LEU A 144 -3.22 10.63 12.12
N PRO A 145 -1.99 10.10 12.17
CA PRO A 145 -0.83 10.74 11.58
C PRO A 145 -0.98 10.88 10.06
N ILE A 146 -0.20 11.80 9.44
CA ILE A 146 -0.25 12.02 7.99
C ILE A 146 0.02 10.72 7.23
N THR A 147 -0.95 10.31 6.42
CA THR A 147 -0.94 9.08 5.63
C THR A 147 -1.62 9.25 4.28
N SER A 148 -1.34 8.36 3.33
CA SER A 148 -2.10 8.20 2.08
C SER A 148 -3.15 7.09 2.15
N ASP A 149 -3.38 6.50 3.33
CA ASP A 149 -4.39 5.47 3.56
C ASP A 149 -5.75 6.11 3.88
N TYR A 150 -6.51 6.38 2.82
CA TYR A 150 -7.84 6.98 2.94
C TYR A 150 -8.89 6.05 3.59
N VAL A 151 -8.68 4.72 3.48
CA VAL A 151 -9.59 3.75 4.10
C VAL A 151 -9.48 3.84 5.62
N SER A 152 -8.26 3.84 6.14
CA SER A 152 -8.02 4.05 7.57
C SER A 152 -8.52 5.41 8.03
N ALA A 153 -8.31 6.48 7.24
CA ALA A 153 -8.79 7.82 7.58
C ALA A 153 -10.31 7.86 7.79
N LYS A 154 -11.09 7.26 6.90
CA LYS A 154 -12.55 7.15 7.03
C LYS A 154 -12.97 6.30 8.22
N MET A 155 -12.29 5.18 8.45
CA MET A 155 -12.57 4.31 9.59
C MET A 155 -12.35 5.03 10.92
N PHE A 156 -11.27 5.78 11.08
CA PHE A 156 -11.03 6.57 12.29
C PHE A 156 -12.07 7.68 12.43
N LEU A 157 -12.44 8.36 11.35
CA LEU A 157 -13.41 9.45 11.35
C LEU A 157 -14.78 8.98 11.85
N GLN A 158 -15.26 7.81 11.43
CA GLN A 158 -16.54 7.27 11.83
C GLN A 158 -16.63 6.99 13.35
N ASN A 159 -15.50 6.62 13.97
CA ASN A 159 -15.43 6.30 15.40
C ASN A 159 -15.27 7.52 16.31
N ILE A 160 -15.19 8.73 15.74
CA ILE A 160 -15.05 9.97 16.53
C ILE A 160 -16.36 10.29 17.25
N THR A 161 -16.25 10.52 18.56
CA THR A 161 -17.33 10.97 19.43
C THR A 161 -16.81 12.02 20.41
N PRO A 162 -17.65 12.92 20.94
CA PRO A 162 -17.22 13.91 21.93
C PRO A 162 -16.58 13.29 23.18
N GLY A 163 -16.95 12.06 23.52
CA GLY A 163 -16.40 11.33 24.67
C GLY A 163 -14.94 10.89 24.54
N LEU A 164 -14.31 11.08 23.38
CA LEU A 164 -12.88 10.78 23.21
C LEU A 164 -11.98 11.73 24.01
N ILE A 165 -12.44 12.96 24.27
CA ILE A 165 -11.71 13.97 25.05
C ILE A 165 -12.49 14.25 26.32
N GLN A 166 -11.85 14.05 27.46
CA GLN A 166 -12.49 14.26 28.76
C GLN A 166 -12.55 15.74 29.16
N THR A 167 -11.51 16.48 28.76
CA THR A 167 -11.41 17.92 29.02
C THR A 167 -12.34 18.67 28.06
N GLN A 168 -13.45 19.18 28.58
CA GLN A 168 -14.38 19.99 27.80
C GLN A 168 -13.86 21.41 27.64
N GLY A 169 -14.32 22.10 26.64
CA GLY A 169 -13.85 23.42 26.22
C GLY A 169 -13.45 23.37 24.74
N THR A 170 -12.85 24.44 24.23
CA THR A 170 -12.39 24.49 22.84
C THR A 170 -11.08 25.25 22.81
N ASN A 171 -9.98 24.53 22.51
CA ASN A 171 -8.63 25.09 22.37
C ASN A 171 -8.15 24.94 20.93
N ILE A 172 -8.55 25.89 20.09
CA ILE A 172 -8.18 25.92 18.66
C ILE A 172 -6.67 26.16 18.48
N GLY A 173 -6.07 26.96 19.40
CA GLY A 173 -4.64 27.27 19.35
C GLY A 173 -3.77 26.03 19.45
N ASP A 174 -4.03 25.16 20.43
CA ASP A 174 -3.28 23.92 20.61
C ASP A 174 -3.49 22.95 19.42
N ALA A 175 -4.69 22.87 18.86
CA ALA A 175 -4.96 22.07 17.67
C ALA A 175 -4.11 22.51 16.48
N ILE A 176 -4.02 23.84 16.21
CA ILE A 176 -3.20 24.40 15.12
C ILE A 176 -1.70 24.17 15.39
N LEU A 177 -1.23 24.38 16.63
CA LEU A 177 0.16 24.16 17.00
C LEU A 177 0.54 22.66 16.87
N LEU A 178 -0.33 21.76 17.32
CA LEU A 178 -0.14 20.32 17.17
C LEU A 178 -0.10 19.93 15.70
N ALA A 179 -1.03 20.43 14.88
CA ALA A 179 -1.05 20.22 13.44
C ALA A 179 0.25 20.68 12.79
N THR A 180 0.71 21.90 13.14
CA THR A 180 1.97 22.48 12.63
C THR A 180 3.22 21.63 12.91
N LYS A 181 3.20 20.86 14.00
CA LYS A 181 4.29 19.96 14.40
C LYS A 181 4.17 18.57 13.78
N SER A 182 2.98 18.20 13.29
CA SER A 182 2.65 16.84 12.81
C SER A 182 2.89 16.64 11.32
N PHE A 183 3.25 17.66 10.56
CA PHE A 183 3.63 17.56 9.16
C PHE A 183 4.95 16.83 8.97
N THR A 184 5.12 16.18 7.81
CA THR A 184 6.39 15.52 7.49
C THR A 184 7.47 16.56 7.18
N GLN A 185 8.75 16.16 7.28
CA GLN A 185 9.88 17.05 6.98
C GLN A 185 10.23 17.07 5.48
N GLN A 186 9.25 16.86 4.59
CA GLN A 186 9.48 16.90 3.15
C GLN A 186 9.51 18.35 2.67
N ASP A 187 10.56 18.71 1.95
CA ASP A 187 10.68 20.02 1.34
C ASP A 187 9.80 20.14 0.08
N ASN A 188 9.35 21.37 -0.23
CA ASN A 188 8.58 21.71 -1.44
C ASN A 188 7.20 21.03 -1.57
N VAL A 189 6.58 20.59 -0.48
CA VAL A 189 5.21 20.07 -0.45
C VAL A 189 4.29 21.14 0.13
N GLY A 190 3.19 21.43 -0.56
CA GLY A 190 2.16 22.32 -0.05
C GLY A 190 1.52 21.72 1.20
N ARG A 191 1.30 22.56 2.21
CA ARG A 191 0.73 22.15 3.50
C ARG A 191 -0.49 22.99 3.82
N ALA A 192 -1.55 22.31 4.23
CA ALA A 192 -2.79 22.93 4.66
C ALA A 192 -3.24 22.40 6.01
N ILE A 193 -3.69 23.27 6.89
CA ILE A 193 -4.45 22.92 8.08
C ILE A 193 -5.90 23.32 7.81
N ILE A 194 -6.84 22.40 8.01
CA ILE A 194 -8.27 22.65 7.90
C ILE A 194 -8.85 22.49 9.29
N VAL A 195 -9.32 23.58 9.87
CA VAL A 195 -9.99 23.56 11.18
C VAL A 195 -11.48 23.60 10.96
N ILE A 196 -12.20 22.66 11.53
CA ILE A 196 -13.67 22.59 11.48
C ILE A 196 -14.17 22.79 12.89
N THR A 197 -14.86 23.92 13.13
CA THR A 197 -15.29 24.36 14.46
C THR A 197 -16.51 25.28 14.37
N ASP A 198 -17.22 25.49 15.45
CA ASP A 198 -18.22 26.55 15.59
C ASP A 198 -17.60 27.89 16.05
N GLY A 199 -16.31 27.91 16.29
CA GLY A 199 -15.60 29.11 16.66
C GLY A 199 -15.84 29.59 18.09
N GLU A 200 -16.44 28.80 18.95
CA GLU A 200 -16.48 29.05 20.40
C GLU A 200 -15.12 28.72 21.02
N ASN A 201 -14.19 29.67 20.99
CA ASN A 201 -12.87 29.49 21.60
C ASN A 201 -12.88 29.96 23.04
N HIS A 202 -12.46 29.10 23.95
CA HIS A 202 -12.44 29.39 25.37
C HIS A 202 -11.04 29.74 25.89
N GLU A 203 -10.02 29.66 25.02
CA GLU A 203 -8.65 29.95 25.39
C GLU A 203 -7.99 30.93 24.42
N ASP A 204 -7.06 31.74 24.95
CA ASP A 204 -6.28 32.68 24.15
C ASP A 204 -5.20 31.95 23.33
N GLY A 205 -4.68 32.62 22.26
CA GLY A 205 -3.54 32.12 21.49
C GLY A 205 -3.85 31.47 20.14
N ALA A 206 -5.12 31.31 19.76
CA ALA A 206 -5.48 30.72 18.47
C ALA A 206 -4.96 31.53 17.27
N LYS A 207 -4.98 32.85 17.35
CA LYS A 207 -4.47 33.75 16.30
C LYS A 207 -2.95 33.63 16.16
N GLU A 208 -2.23 33.66 17.26
CA GLU A 208 -0.78 33.48 17.31
C GLU A 208 -0.37 32.09 16.75
N ALA A 209 -1.13 31.05 17.03
CA ALA A 209 -0.92 29.72 16.47
C ALA A 209 -1.08 29.72 14.94
N ALA A 210 -2.10 30.37 14.41
CA ALA A 210 -2.30 30.52 12.97
C ALA A 210 -1.17 31.33 12.30
N GLU A 211 -0.68 32.39 12.92
CA GLU A 211 0.49 33.14 12.44
C GLU A 211 1.77 32.32 12.46
N ILE A 212 1.98 31.48 13.47
CA ILE A 212 3.12 30.55 13.53
C ILE A 212 3.05 29.53 12.39
N ALA A 213 1.88 28.98 12.11
CA ALA A 213 1.67 28.07 10.98
C ALA A 213 2.00 28.77 9.65
N GLN A 214 1.49 29.98 9.46
CA GLN A 214 1.74 30.79 8.27
C GLN A 214 3.22 31.11 8.05
N LYS A 215 3.98 31.45 9.12
CA LYS A 215 5.43 31.67 9.04
C LYS A 215 6.21 30.42 8.59
N LYS A 216 5.65 29.23 8.80
CA LYS A 216 6.18 27.95 8.29
C LYS A 216 5.68 27.58 6.91
N GLY A 217 4.97 28.47 6.21
CA GLY A 217 4.42 28.21 4.88
C GLY A 217 3.20 27.30 4.86
N ILE A 218 2.48 27.18 5.98
CA ILE A 218 1.28 26.35 6.13
C ILE A 218 0.06 27.27 6.06
N ASN A 219 -0.88 26.98 5.16
CA ASN A 219 -2.13 27.73 5.06
C ASN A 219 -3.18 27.15 6.01
N VAL A 220 -3.90 28.02 6.74
CA VAL A 220 -4.91 27.60 7.71
C VAL A 220 -6.29 27.98 7.21
N PHE A 221 -7.08 27.00 6.80
CA PHE A 221 -8.47 27.15 6.37
C PHE A 221 -9.39 26.90 7.56
N ILE A 222 -10.41 27.73 7.72
CA ILE A 222 -11.38 27.61 8.80
C ILE A 222 -12.76 27.34 8.21
N LEU A 223 -13.32 26.20 8.56
CA LEU A 223 -14.68 25.82 8.22
C LEU A 223 -15.56 26.07 9.46
N GLY A 224 -16.30 27.15 9.43
CA GLY A 224 -17.25 27.48 10.48
C GLY A 224 -18.57 26.77 10.28
N ILE A 225 -18.96 25.95 11.26
CA ILE A 225 -20.21 25.18 11.20
C ILE A 225 -21.18 25.63 12.30
N GLY A 226 -22.43 25.78 11.92
CA GLY A 226 -23.50 26.20 12.82
C GLY A 226 -24.18 27.50 12.41
N ASN A 227 -25.19 27.90 13.18
CA ASN A 227 -25.96 29.14 12.97
C ASN A 227 -25.52 30.20 13.95
N THR A 228 -25.42 31.46 13.49
CA THR A 228 -25.12 32.63 14.32
C THR A 228 -26.25 32.99 15.30
N LYS A 229 -27.48 32.47 15.08
CA LYS A 229 -28.63 32.69 15.98
C LYS A 229 -28.58 31.87 17.25
N GLY A 230 -27.74 30.82 17.27
CA GLY A 230 -27.60 29.88 18.36
C GLY A 230 -28.61 28.76 18.33
N ALA A 231 -28.20 27.61 18.94
CA ALA A 231 -29.00 26.42 19.08
C ALA A 231 -28.72 25.75 20.44
N PRO A 232 -29.69 25.01 21.00
CA PRO A 232 -29.47 24.24 22.23
C PRO A 232 -28.65 22.97 21.93
N ILE A 233 -27.89 22.50 22.90
CA ILE A 233 -27.09 21.29 22.83
C ILE A 233 -27.90 20.11 23.33
N PRO A 234 -28.23 19.09 22.48
CA PRO A 234 -28.99 17.91 22.92
C PRO A 234 -28.11 16.95 23.73
N MET A 235 -28.70 16.30 24.75
CA MET A 235 -27.98 15.33 25.59
C MET A 235 -28.28 13.87 25.26
N GLY A 236 -29.03 13.58 24.17
CA GLY A 236 -29.35 12.23 23.71
C GLY A 236 -30.52 11.54 24.44
N ASP A 237 -30.93 12.03 25.60
CA ASP A 237 -32.08 11.55 26.39
C ASP A 237 -33.35 12.37 26.14
N GLY A 238 -33.33 13.25 25.14
CA GLY A 238 -34.41 14.21 24.87
C GLY A 238 -34.34 15.50 25.70
N SER A 239 -33.34 15.64 26.58
CA SER A 239 -33.02 16.86 27.30
C SER A 239 -31.97 17.70 26.62
N TYR A 240 -31.81 18.95 27.06
CA TYR A 240 -30.73 19.86 26.59
C TYR A 240 -29.75 20.09 27.74
N LEU A 241 -28.48 20.36 27.33
CA LEU A 241 -27.43 20.72 28.27
C LEU A 241 -27.85 21.97 29.06
N LYS A 242 -27.69 21.92 30.39
CA LYS A 242 -28.01 23.02 31.29
C LYS A 242 -26.76 23.55 31.95
N ASP A 243 -26.76 24.86 32.21
CA ASP A 243 -25.74 25.53 33.01
C ASP A 243 -25.91 25.24 34.51
N HIS A 244 -25.01 25.73 35.34
CA HIS A 244 -25.09 25.58 36.79
C HIS A 244 -26.33 26.24 37.42
N ALA A 245 -26.98 27.17 36.73
CA ALA A 245 -28.20 27.84 37.15
C ALA A 245 -29.47 27.13 36.66
N GLY A 246 -29.35 26.04 35.88
CA GLY A 246 -30.45 25.26 35.33
C GLY A 246 -31.03 25.79 34.02
N ASN A 247 -30.42 26.81 33.38
CA ASN A 247 -30.82 27.33 32.09
C ASN A 247 -30.24 26.48 30.96
N THR A 248 -30.96 26.35 29.85
CA THR A 248 -30.47 25.66 28.67
C THR A 248 -29.29 26.42 28.07
N VAL A 249 -28.17 25.70 27.86
CA VAL A 249 -26.98 26.26 27.21
C VAL A 249 -27.26 26.41 25.72
N MET A 250 -27.03 27.61 25.21
CA MET A 250 -27.13 27.97 23.77
C MET A 250 -25.74 28.14 23.19
N THR A 251 -25.44 27.47 22.09
CA THR A 251 -24.17 27.60 21.35
C THR A 251 -24.44 28.28 20.00
N ALA A 252 -23.57 29.18 19.58
CA ALA A 252 -23.71 29.92 18.35
C ALA A 252 -22.37 29.97 17.57
N LEU A 253 -22.44 29.96 16.25
CA LEU A 253 -21.23 30.12 15.43
C LEU A 253 -20.63 31.52 15.63
N ASN A 254 -19.36 31.58 16.04
CA ASN A 254 -18.58 32.82 16.10
C ASN A 254 -17.85 33.07 14.77
N GLU A 255 -18.61 33.55 13.80
CA GLU A 255 -18.11 33.79 12.45
C GLU A 255 -16.96 34.80 12.40
N GLN A 256 -17.00 35.85 13.25
CA GLN A 256 -15.97 36.85 13.27
C GLN A 256 -14.60 36.26 13.65
N MET A 257 -14.55 35.47 14.70
CA MET A 257 -13.32 34.81 15.15
C MET A 257 -12.78 33.83 14.08
N CYS A 258 -13.66 33.05 13.45
CA CYS A 258 -13.29 32.15 12.36
C CYS A 258 -12.65 32.93 11.18
N ARG A 259 -13.18 34.10 10.82
CA ARG A 259 -12.62 34.95 9.76
C ARG A 259 -11.25 35.52 10.14
N GLU A 260 -11.10 36.00 11.36
CA GLU A 260 -9.82 36.51 11.87
C GLU A 260 -8.73 35.44 11.88
N LEU A 261 -9.05 34.22 12.30
CA LEU A 261 -8.12 33.08 12.28
C LEU A 261 -7.71 32.72 10.86
N ALA A 262 -8.67 32.58 9.94
CA ALA A 262 -8.38 32.26 8.54
C ALA A 262 -7.47 33.33 7.90
N GLN A 263 -7.71 34.61 8.19
CA GLN A 263 -6.88 35.71 7.71
C GLN A 263 -5.45 35.66 8.29
N ALA A 264 -5.30 35.36 9.57
CA ALA A 264 -4.00 35.20 10.24
C ALA A 264 -3.19 34.05 9.65
N GLY A 265 -3.87 32.97 9.28
CA GLY A 265 -3.29 31.75 8.67
C GLY A 265 -3.10 31.80 7.15
N LYS A 266 -3.35 32.96 6.47
CA LYS A 266 -3.34 33.08 5.00
C LYS A 266 -4.23 32.04 4.27
N GLY A 267 -5.26 31.56 4.93
CA GLY A 267 -6.26 30.71 4.32
C GLY A 267 -7.56 31.46 4.08
N GLN A 268 -8.65 30.74 3.97
CA GLN A 268 -9.97 31.26 3.75
C GLN A 268 -10.94 30.74 4.83
N TYR A 269 -11.89 31.59 5.22
CA TYR A 269 -13.04 31.19 6.00
C TYR A 269 -14.14 30.69 5.05
N ILE A 270 -14.70 29.53 5.34
CA ILE A 270 -15.79 28.91 4.59
C ILE A 270 -16.91 28.58 5.59
N HIS A 271 -18.10 29.10 5.33
CA HIS A 271 -19.28 28.75 6.12
C HIS A 271 -19.83 27.40 5.66
N VAL A 272 -20.03 26.48 6.58
CA VAL A 272 -20.60 25.17 6.32
C VAL A 272 -22.09 25.20 6.68
N ASP A 273 -22.91 25.13 5.65
CA ASP A 273 -24.35 24.99 5.76
C ASP A 273 -24.82 23.61 5.22
N ASN A 274 -26.09 23.47 4.92
CA ASN A 274 -26.65 22.24 4.36
C ASN A 274 -26.37 22.06 2.85
N THR A 275 -25.70 23.04 2.20
CA THR A 275 -25.33 22.95 0.78
C THR A 275 -23.97 22.28 0.59
N SER A 276 -23.64 21.91 -0.65
CA SER A 276 -22.32 21.35 -1.01
C SER A 276 -21.31 22.42 -1.46
N ASP A 277 -21.62 23.71 -1.28
CA ASP A 277 -20.79 24.79 -1.80
C ASP A 277 -19.49 24.95 -1.02
N ALA A 278 -19.51 24.61 0.27
CA ALA A 278 -18.31 24.62 1.12
C ALA A 278 -17.24 23.63 0.63
N GLU A 279 -17.63 22.43 0.20
CA GLU A 279 -16.70 21.41 -0.32
C GLU A 279 -16.01 21.89 -1.60
N LYS A 280 -16.78 22.51 -2.52
CA LYS A 280 -16.24 23.03 -3.78
C LYS A 280 -15.26 24.16 -3.53
N ALA A 281 -15.65 25.14 -2.69
CA ALA A 281 -14.80 26.27 -2.36
C ALA A 281 -13.48 25.81 -1.73
N LEU A 282 -13.52 24.88 -0.80
CA LEU A 282 -12.32 24.32 -0.16
C LEU A 282 -11.43 23.58 -1.16
N ASN A 283 -12.02 22.73 -1.99
CA ASN A 283 -11.26 21.94 -2.98
C ASN A 283 -10.59 22.86 -4.03
N ASP A 284 -11.27 23.92 -4.46
CA ASP A 284 -10.70 24.92 -5.38
C ASP A 284 -9.51 25.65 -4.76
N ASP A 285 -9.54 25.93 -3.47
CA ASP A 285 -8.43 26.58 -2.78
C ASP A 285 -7.26 25.63 -2.51
N LEU A 286 -7.53 24.38 -2.13
CA LEU A 286 -6.49 23.37 -1.96
C LEU A 286 -5.75 23.07 -3.28
N THR A 287 -6.46 23.09 -4.42
CA THR A 287 -5.84 22.87 -5.74
C THR A 287 -4.89 23.96 -6.17
N LYS A 288 -5.01 25.17 -5.60
CA LYS A 288 -4.08 26.30 -5.84
C LYS A 288 -2.76 26.15 -5.09
N LEU A 289 -2.70 25.28 -4.08
CA LEU A 289 -1.47 25.07 -3.33
C LEU A 289 -0.43 24.34 -4.18
N GLN A 290 0.84 24.62 -3.91
CA GLN A 290 1.95 24.01 -4.62
C GLN A 290 1.98 22.49 -4.38
N LYS A 291 1.77 21.72 -5.44
CA LYS A 291 1.91 20.26 -5.39
C LYS A 291 3.38 19.87 -5.50
N GLY A 292 3.88 19.18 -4.51
CA GLY A 292 5.27 18.69 -4.47
C GLY A 292 5.38 17.18 -4.65
N ASP A 293 6.59 16.73 -4.96
CA ASP A 293 6.90 15.30 -5.06
C ASP A 293 6.82 14.65 -3.68
N MET A 294 5.79 13.87 -3.46
CA MET A 294 5.63 13.09 -2.24
C MET A 294 6.11 11.66 -2.45
N THR A 295 6.95 11.20 -1.52
CA THR A 295 7.37 9.80 -1.50
C THR A 295 6.45 9.02 -0.58
N SER A 296 5.62 8.15 -1.13
CA SER A 296 4.89 7.16 -0.35
C SER A 296 5.65 5.86 -0.33
N VAL A 297 5.88 5.32 0.86
CA VAL A 297 6.46 3.98 1.02
C VAL A 297 5.32 2.98 0.87
N ILE A 298 5.17 2.44 -0.33
CA ILE A 298 4.28 1.32 -0.56
C ILE A 298 5.10 0.06 -0.30
N TYR A 299 4.75 -0.70 0.71
CA TYR A 299 5.24 -2.07 0.88
C TYR A 299 4.66 -2.91 -0.24
N SER A 300 5.24 -2.76 -1.42
CA SER A 300 4.78 -3.52 -2.58
C SER A 300 5.36 -4.92 -2.57
N ALA A 301 4.61 -5.76 -3.19
CA ALA A 301 4.82 -7.15 -3.51
C ALA A 301 6.27 -7.61 -3.54
N TYR A 302 6.48 -8.84 -3.08
CA TYR A 302 7.73 -9.57 -3.13
C TYR A 302 8.34 -9.54 -4.54
N ASP A 303 9.67 -9.49 -4.62
CA ASP A 303 10.39 -9.51 -5.91
C ASP A 303 10.26 -10.90 -6.54
N GLU A 304 9.65 -10.96 -7.71
CA GLU A 304 9.44 -12.20 -8.44
C GLU A 304 10.75 -12.61 -9.14
N GLN A 305 11.25 -13.81 -8.83
CA GLN A 305 12.49 -14.34 -9.37
C GLN A 305 12.28 -15.30 -10.55
N PHE A 306 11.11 -15.29 -11.19
CA PHE A 306 10.81 -16.19 -12.31
C PHE A 306 11.73 -15.98 -13.51
N GLN A 307 12.29 -14.77 -13.71
CA GLN A 307 13.19 -14.45 -14.81
C GLN A 307 14.52 -15.23 -14.71
N ALA A 308 15.10 -15.30 -13.49
CA ALA A 308 16.34 -16.06 -13.27
C ALA A 308 16.14 -17.56 -13.52
N VAL A 309 15.00 -18.11 -13.05
CA VAL A 309 14.63 -19.49 -13.29
C VAL A 309 14.39 -19.73 -14.78
N GLY A 310 13.72 -18.80 -15.48
CA GLY A 310 13.47 -18.88 -16.92
C GLY A 310 14.76 -18.92 -17.76
N ILE A 311 15.75 -18.08 -17.44
CA ILE A 311 17.06 -18.10 -18.10
C ILE A 311 17.74 -19.48 -17.92
N LEU A 312 17.70 -20.04 -16.71
CA LEU A 312 18.28 -21.34 -16.43
C LEU A 312 17.60 -22.46 -17.24
N ILE A 313 16.26 -22.41 -17.38
CA ILE A 313 15.48 -23.36 -18.20
C ILE A 313 15.93 -23.27 -19.66
N ILE A 314 16.02 -22.07 -20.23
CA ILE A 314 16.44 -21.87 -21.61
C ILE A 314 17.84 -22.44 -21.83
N LEU A 315 18.77 -22.20 -20.92
CA LEU A 315 20.14 -22.70 -20.99
C LEU A 315 20.16 -24.23 -20.97
N LEU A 316 19.39 -24.88 -20.09
CA LEU A 316 19.27 -26.34 -20.05
C LEU A 316 18.68 -26.92 -21.35
N LEU A 317 17.65 -26.27 -21.91
CA LEU A 317 17.04 -26.72 -23.18
C LEU A 317 18.02 -26.55 -24.36
N ILE A 318 18.79 -25.48 -24.40
CA ILE A 318 19.84 -25.32 -25.43
C ILE A 318 20.87 -26.45 -25.33
N ILE A 319 21.33 -26.78 -24.12
CA ILE A 319 22.28 -27.91 -23.89
C ILE A 319 21.64 -29.23 -24.34
N GLU A 320 20.36 -29.43 -24.02
CA GLU A 320 19.61 -30.64 -24.40
C GLU A 320 19.51 -30.80 -25.92
N VAL A 321 19.16 -29.72 -26.64
CA VAL A 321 19.06 -29.69 -28.11
C VAL A 321 20.44 -29.91 -28.76
N CYS A 322 21.51 -29.30 -28.24
CA CYS A 322 22.88 -29.49 -28.74
C CYS A 322 23.41 -30.91 -28.52
N MET A 323 22.81 -31.68 -27.61
CA MET A 323 23.23 -33.03 -27.32
C MET A 323 22.55 -34.03 -28.27
N MET A 324 23.22 -34.36 -29.38
CA MET A 324 22.75 -35.34 -30.33
C MET A 324 22.86 -36.79 -29.77
N GLU A 325 21.88 -37.64 -30.07
CA GLU A 325 21.87 -39.08 -29.64
C GLU A 325 23.03 -39.86 -30.30
N VAL A 326 23.43 -39.51 -31.50
CA VAL A 326 24.53 -40.08 -32.27
C VAL A 326 25.80 -39.27 -32.02
N LYS A 327 26.97 -39.91 -32.11
CA LYS A 327 28.26 -39.23 -31.96
C LYS A 327 28.39 -38.15 -33.03
N ASN A 328 28.51 -36.90 -32.56
CA ASN A 328 28.56 -35.75 -33.45
C ASN A 328 29.78 -35.79 -34.33
N PRO A 329 29.69 -35.76 -35.70
CA PRO A 329 30.82 -35.83 -36.57
C PRO A 329 31.80 -34.67 -36.40
N LEU A 330 31.31 -33.49 -36.01
CA LEU A 330 32.13 -32.28 -35.76
C LEU A 330 33.03 -32.39 -34.54
N LEU A 331 32.61 -33.13 -33.49
CA LEU A 331 33.37 -33.28 -32.25
C LEU A 331 34.21 -34.59 -32.23
N ARG A 332 34.20 -35.37 -33.30
CA ARG A 332 34.91 -36.65 -33.41
C ARG A 332 36.42 -36.51 -33.21
N ASN A 333 37.00 -35.34 -33.53
CA ASN A 333 38.42 -35.05 -33.42
C ASN A 333 38.85 -34.48 -32.05
N ILE A 334 37.91 -34.11 -31.18
CA ILE A 334 38.22 -33.55 -29.86
C ILE A 334 38.19 -34.67 -28.83
N LYS A 335 39.38 -35.17 -28.44
CA LYS A 335 39.55 -36.17 -27.39
C LYS A 335 39.66 -35.45 -26.05
N PHE A 336 38.54 -35.22 -25.35
CA PHE A 336 38.55 -34.60 -24.03
C PHE A 336 39.15 -35.46 -22.91
N PHE A 337 39.23 -36.80 -23.11
CA PHE A 337 39.85 -37.73 -22.17
C PHE A 337 40.63 -38.81 -22.93
N LYS A 338 41.94 -38.64 -23.03
CA LYS A 338 42.88 -39.71 -23.39
C LYS A 338 43.06 -40.59 -22.17
N ARG A 339 42.40 -41.74 -22.13
CA ARG A 339 42.74 -42.83 -21.18
C ARG A 339 43.98 -43.51 -21.76
N ASP A 340 45.15 -43.20 -21.22
CA ASP A 340 46.36 -43.94 -21.52
C ASP A 340 46.14 -45.40 -21.08
N SER A 341 46.09 -46.31 -22.07
CA SER A 341 46.14 -47.71 -21.86
C SER A 341 47.53 -48.04 -21.34
N LEU A 342 47.62 -48.35 -20.03
CA LEU A 342 48.79 -48.99 -19.46
C LEU A 342 49.09 -50.27 -20.27
N LYS A 343 50.15 -50.22 -21.07
CA LYS A 343 50.78 -51.40 -21.63
C LYS A 343 51.47 -52.13 -20.48
N LEU A 344 50.96 -53.29 -20.10
CA LEU A 344 51.69 -54.21 -19.28
C LEU A 344 52.90 -54.75 -20.12
N PRO A 345 54.12 -54.75 -19.55
CA PRO A 345 55.26 -55.38 -20.21
C PRO A 345 55.08 -56.94 -20.18
N LYS A 346 55.61 -57.54 -21.25
CA LYS A 346 55.68 -59.02 -21.39
C LYS A 346 56.56 -59.64 -20.34
#